data_b1f91c9825aaf8ade5b58b4daa4813f9
#
_entry.id   b1f91c9825aaf8ade5b58b4daa4813f9
#
_cell.length_a   1.000
_cell.length_b   1.000
_cell.length_c   1.000
_cell.angle_alpha   90.00
_cell.angle_beta   90.00
_cell.angle_gamma   90.00
#
_symmetry.space_group_name_H-M   'P 1'
#
loop_
_entity.id
_entity.type
_entity.pdbx_description
1 polymer ?
#
loop_
_entity_poly.entity_id
_entity_poly.type
_entity_poly.pdbx_seq_one_letter_code
_entity_poly.pdbx_strand_id
1 'polypeptide(L)'
;KTILIMGSTSDEPHAKKITDQLDEYGIEWEQHAASAHKQPLKVLEILEDNKEKDNIVYVTIAGRSNALSGFVAANSEFPTIGCPPFSDKADMLVNIHSTLQMPAKPLF
;
A
#
# COMPACT_ATOMS: atom_id res chain seq x y z
N LYS A 1 5.44 -8.92 10.18
CA LYS A 1 4.26 -8.08 10.30
C LYS A 1 3.99 -7.36 8.99
N THR A 2 2.73 -7.30 8.60
CA THR A 2 2.29 -6.61 7.40
C THR A 2 1.68 -5.25 7.79
N ILE A 3 2.11 -4.20 7.11
CA ILE A 3 1.57 -2.86 7.32
C ILE A 3 0.90 -2.43 6.02
N LEU A 4 -0.43 -2.24 6.09
CA LEU A 4 -1.21 -1.79 4.96
C LEU A 4 -1.34 -0.27 5.01
N ILE A 5 -1.11 0.38 3.89
CA ILE A 5 -1.32 1.82 3.75
C ILE A 5 -2.29 2.04 2.59
N MET A 6 -3.45 2.61 2.91
CA MET A 6 -4.49 2.93 1.94
C MET A 6 -4.41 4.41 1.59
N GLY A 7 -4.49 4.74 0.32
CA GLY A 7 -4.54 6.13 -0.12
C GLY A 7 -5.83 6.86 0.27
N SER A 8 -6.88 6.11 0.57
CA SER A 8 -8.19 6.63 0.97
C SER A 8 -8.92 5.62 1.83
N THR A 9 -9.77 6.11 2.75
CA THR A 9 -10.64 5.25 3.54
C THR A 9 -11.67 4.51 2.67
N SER A 10 -11.95 4.99 1.47
CA SER A 10 -12.81 4.29 0.51
C SER A 10 -12.24 2.94 0.07
N ASP A 11 -10.95 2.69 0.28
CA ASP A 11 -10.29 1.43 -0.05
C ASP A 11 -10.41 0.37 1.05
N GLU A 12 -11.08 0.68 2.17
CA GLU A 12 -11.24 -0.28 3.28
C GLU A 12 -11.85 -1.63 2.88
N PRO A 13 -12.88 -1.68 2.02
CA PRO A 13 -13.43 -2.97 1.58
C PRO A 13 -12.40 -3.83 0.85
N HIS A 14 -11.51 -3.22 0.08
CA HIS A 14 -10.42 -3.94 -0.59
C HIS A 14 -9.36 -4.38 0.40
N ALA A 15 -8.99 -3.50 1.33
CA ALA A 15 -8.04 -3.82 2.41
C ALA A 15 -8.54 -4.99 3.26
N LYS A 16 -9.84 -5.05 3.54
CA LYS A 16 -10.44 -6.14 4.32
C LYS A 16 -10.24 -7.52 3.69
N LYS A 17 -10.27 -7.60 2.36
CA LYS A 17 -9.98 -8.86 1.66
C LYS A 17 -8.56 -9.34 1.95
N ILE A 18 -7.62 -8.41 2.07
CA ILE A 18 -6.22 -8.72 2.37
C ILE A 18 -6.06 -9.09 3.84
N THR A 19 -6.63 -8.30 4.75
CA THR A 19 -6.49 -8.55 6.19
C THR A 19 -7.17 -9.83 6.63
N ASP A 20 -8.31 -10.20 6.00
CA ASP A 20 -8.98 -11.47 6.27
C ASP A 20 -8.06 -12.66 5.91
N GLN A 21 -7.31 -12.57 4.83
CA GLN A 21 -6.33 -13.59 4.44
C GLN A 21 -5.15 -13.63 5.41
N LEU A 22 -4.67 -12.48 5.83
CA LEU A 22 -3.58 -12.40 6.81
C LEU A 22 -4.00 -13.04 8.14
N ASP A 23 -5.23 -12.80 8.58
CA ASP A 23 -5.78 -13.41 9.79
C ASP A 23 -5.85 -14.93 9.66
N GLU A 24 -6.27 -15.43 8.49
CA GLU A 24 -6.35 -16.86 8.23
C GLU A 24 -4.99 -17.55 8.34
N TYR A 25 -3.92 -16.89 7.90
CA TYR A 25 -2.56 -17.40 8.00
C TYR A 25 -1.84 -17.04 9.29
N GLY A 26 -2.52 -16.37 10.21
CA GLY A 26 -1.93 -15.98 11.50
C GLY A 26 -0.86 -14.91 11.39
N ILE A 27 -0.90 -14.08 10.36
CA ILE A 27 0.06 -13.00 10.13
C ILE A 27 -0.44 -11.71 10.79
N GLU A 28 0.39 -11.15 11.68
CA GLU A 28 0.08 -9.89 12.33
C GLU A 28 0.09 -8.74 11.33
N TRP A 29 -0.89 -7.84 11.45
CA TRP A 29 -1.00 -6.69 10.57
C TRP A 29 -1.51 -5.45 11.29
N GLU A 30 -1.26 -4.30 10.69
CA GLU A 30 -1.89 -3.03 11.02
C GLU A 30 -2.22 -2.29 9.74
N GLN A 31 -3.16 -1.36 9.78
CA GLN A 31 -3.53 -0.59 8.59
C GLN A 31 -3.66 0.90 8.90
N HIS A 32 -3.33 1.71 7.91
CA HIS A 32 -3.37 3.15 7.98
C HIS A 32 -3.99 3.72 6.71
N ALA A 33 -4.72 4.83 6.84
CA ALA A 33 -5.18 5.61 5.70
C ALA A 33 -4.30 6.85 5.60
N ALA A 34 -3.49 6.93 4.55
CA ALA A 34 -2.59 8.06 4.32
C ALA A 34 -2.32 8.24 2.83
N SER A 35 -2.68 9.38 2.28
CA SER A 35 -2.46 9.71 0.88
C SER A 35 -1.07 10.27 0.66
N ALA A 36 -0.34 9.74 -0.34
CA ALA A 36 0.94 10.31 -0.73
C ALA A 36 0.81 11.72 -1.30
N HIS A 37 -0.34 12.05 -1.90
CA HIS A 37 -0.60 13.39 -2.44
C HIS A 37 -1.01 14.39 -1.38
N LYS A 38 -1.88 13.98 -0.44
CA LYS A 38 -2.48 14.87 0.56
C LYS A 38 -1.77 14.85 1.89
N GLN A 39 -1.18 13.73 2.25
CA GLN A 39 -0.59 13.50 3.57
C GLN A 39 0.79 12.81 3.47
N PRO A 40 1.73 13.38 2.69
CA PRO A 40 3.04 12.73 2.52
C PRO A 40 3.81 12.60 3.83
N LEU A 41 3.68 13.56 4.74
CA LEU A 41 4.36 13.51 6.04
C LEU A 41 3.83 12.38 6.91
N LYS A 42 2.53 12.09 6.83
CA LYS A 42 1.92 10.97 7.56
C LYS A 42 2.47 9.62 7.05
N VAL A 43 2.62 9.49 5.74
CA VAL A 43 3.23 8.30 5.16
C VAL A 43 4.68 8.15 5.64
N LEU A 44 5.47 9.21 5.59
CA LEU A 44 6.86 9.18 6.09
C LEU A 44 6.94 8.84 7.58
N GLU A 45 6.01 9.34 8.39
CA GLU A 45 5.94 9.03 9.82
C GLU A 45 5.72 7.53 10.05
N ILE A 46 4.81 6.91 9.29
CA ILE A 46 4.57 5.47 9.36
C ILE A 46 5.86 4.69 9.05
N LEU A 47 6.57 5.08 8.00
CA LEU A 47 7.83 4.44 7.61
C LEU A 47 8.92 4.62 8.66
N GLU A 48 9.02 5.81 9.22
CA GLU A 48 10.02 6.14 10.25
C GLU A 48 9.77 5.34 11.53
N ASP A 49 8.49 5.20 11.94
CA ASP A 49 8.12 4.46 13.15
C ASP A 49 8.48 2.97 13.06
N ASN A 50 8.63 2.44 11.85
CA ASN A 50 8.87 1.02 11.64
C ASN A 50 10.28 0.69 11.13
N LYS A 51 11.12 1.69 10.87
CA LYS A 51 12.41 1.45 10.20
C LYS A 51 13.40 0.59 10.99
N GLU A 52 13.30 0.60 12.32
CA GLU A 52 14.18 -0.18 13.20
C GLU A 52 13.59 -1.55 13.58
N LYS A 53 12.41 -1.87 13.06
CA LYS A 53 11.78 -3.17 13.30
C LYS A 53 12.28 -4.21 12.30
N ASP A 54 12.05 -5.48 12.61
CA ASP A 54 12.38 -6.60 11.73
C ASP A 54 11.12 -7.18 11.09
N ASN A 55 11.30 -7.81 9.93
CA ASN A 55 10.25 -8.59 9.28
C ASN A 55 8.99 -7.78 8.94
N ILE A 56 9.19 -6.61 8.39
CA ILE A 56 8.09 -5.75 7.93
C ILE A 56 7.89 -5.93 6.42
N VAL A 57 6.64 -5.99 6.01
CA VAL A 57 6.24 -5.92 4.60
C VAL A 57 5.15 -4.86 4.47
N TYR A 58 5.34 -3.93 3.56
CA TYR A 58 4.32 -2.92 3.26
C TYR A 58 3.42 -3.40 2.13
N VAL A 59 2.11 -3.23 2.31
CA VAL A 59 1.11 -3.41 1.27
C VAL A 59 0.45 -2.08 1.04
N THR A 60 0.55 -1.55 -0.18
CA THR A 60 -0.03 -0.26 -0.53
C THR A 60 -1.28 -0.45 -1.39
N ILE A 61 -2.32 0.31 -1.07
CA ILE A 61 -3.60 0.25 -1.76
C ILE A 61 -3.91 1.66 -2.26
N ALA A 62 -3.70 1.87 -3.55
CA ALA A 62 -4.02 3.12 -4.20
C ALA A 62 -4.44 2.82 -5.64
N GLY A 63 -5.48 3.50 -6.10
CA GLY A 63 -6.01 3.29 -7.44
C GLY A 63 -5.33 4.17 -8.48
N ARG A 64 -6.02 5.19 -8.94
CA ARG A 64 -5.54 6.10 -9.99
C ARG A 64 -4.49 7.05 -9.43
N SER A 65 -3.56 7.49 -10.30
CA SER A 65 -2.45 8.38 -9.92
C SER A 65 -1.69 7.83 -8.71
N ASN A 66 -1.34 6.55 -8.77
CA ASN A 66 -0.74 5.83 -7.66
C ASN A 66 0.72 6.26 -7.41
N ALA A 67 0.90 7.33 -6.66
CA ALA A 67 2.21 7.74 -6.17
C ALA A 67 2.59 7.02 -4.86
N LEU A 68 1.62 6.47 -4.14
CA LEU A 68 1.82 5.87 -2.81
C LEU A 68 2.78 4.68 -2.85
N SER A 69 2.57 3.74 -3.76
CA SER A 69 3.39 2.54 -3.84
C SER A 69 4.86 2.85 -4.11
N GLY A 70 5.13 3.71 -5.08
CA GLY A 70 6.48 4.15 -5.40
C GLY A 70 7.11 4.98 -4.28
N PHE A 71 6.33 5.83 -3.64
CA PHE A 71 6.80 6.65 -2.52
C PHE A 71 7.25 5.77 -1.35
N VAL A 72 6.46 4.76 -0.99
CA VAL A 72 6.83 3.82 0.08
C VAL A 72 8.06 3.00 -0.34
N ALA A 73 8.07 2.48 -1.57
CA ALA A 73 9.19 1.68 -2.06
C ALA A 73 10.50 2.49 -2.08
N ALA A 74 10.45 3.77 -2.40
CA ALA A 74 11.62 4.64 -2.46
C ALA A 74 12.13 5.06 -1.08
N ASN A 75 11.30 5.05 -0.06
CA ASN A 75 11.61 5.58 1.27
C ASN A 75 11.69 4.50 2.36
N SER A 76 11.68 3.23 1.98
CA SER A 76 11.81 2.12 2.93
C SER A 76 12.72 1.04 2.37
N GLU A 77 13.46 0.36 3.24
CA GLU A 77 14.27 -0.80 2.87
C GLU A 77 13.47 -2.10 2.89
N PHE A 78 12.27 -2.09 3.47
CA PHE A 78 11.41 -3.26 3.50
C PHE A 78 10.66 -3.44 2.18
N PRO A 79 10.29 -4.69 1.84
CA PRO A 79 9.53 -4.95 0.63
C PRO A 79 8.20 -4.19 0.61
N THR A 80 7.82 -3.69 -0.55
CA THR A 80 6.54 -3.01 -0.78
C THR A 80 5.78 -3.74 -1.87
N ILE A 81 4.57 -4.18 -1.56
CA ILE A 81 3.69 -4.86 -2.51
C ILE A 81 2.52 -3.93 -2.84
N GLY A 82 2.37 -3.61 -4.11
CA GLY A 82 1.24 -2.82 -4.59
C GLY A 82 0.02 -3.71 -4.86
N CYS A 83 -1.12 -3.34 -4.27
CA CYS A 83 -2.39 -4.03 -4.45
C CYS A 83 -3.47 -3.04 -4.88
N PRO A 84 -3.47 -2.60 -6.16
CA PRO A 84 -4.46 -1.63 -6.62
C PRO A 84 -5.90 -2.17 -6.48
N PRO A 85 -6.84 -1.37 -5.94
CA PRO A 85 -8.23 -1.79 -5.89
C PRO A 85 -8.87 -1.70 -7.27
N PHE A 86 -9.93 -2.46 -7.49
CA PHE A 86 -10.69 -2.40 -8.74
C PHE A 86 -12.13 -2.85 -8.53
N SER A 87 -13.03 -2.30 -9.34
CA SER A 87 -14.46 -2.67 -9.37
C SER A 87 -14.80 -3.53 -10.59
N ASP A 88 -14.07 -3.35 -11.70
CA ASP A 88 -14.24 -4.12 -12.94
C ASP A 88 -12.91 -4.20 -13.70
N LYS A 89 -12.91 -4.88 -14.86
CA LYS A 89 -11.67 -5.08 -15.64
C LYS A 89 -11.07 -3.77 -16.17
N ALA A 90 -11.90 -2.83 -16.57
CA ALA A 90 -11.42 -1.54 -17.07
C ALA A 90 -10.75 -0.74 -15.96
N ASP A 91 -11.39 -0.71 -14.79
CA ASP A 91 -10.83 -0.06 -13.60
C ASP A 91 -9.53 -0.73 -13.16
N MET A 92 -9.47 -2.06 -13.21
CA MET A 92 -8.27 -2.81 -12.90
C MET A 92 -7.10 -2.42 -13.81
N LEU A 93 -7.33 -2.36 -15.11
CA LEU A 93 -6.29 -2.00 -16.08
C LEU A 93 -5.78 -0.58 -15.86
N VAL A 94 -6.66 0.38 -15.59
CA VAL A 94 -6.29 1.76 -15.29
C VAL A 94 -5.45 1.83 -14.01
N ASN A 95 -5.84 1.13 -12.97
CA ASN A 95 -5.15 1.18 -11.68
C ASN A 95 -3.78 0.50 -11.75
N ILE A 96 -3.66 -0.61 -12.46
CA ILE A 96 -2.37 -1.28 -12.69
C ILE A 96 -1.45 -0.38 -13.51
N HIS A 97 -1.95 0.22 -14.59
CA HIS A 97 -1.17 1.15 -15.40
C HIS A 97 -0.67 2.34 -14.59
N SER A 98 -1.54 2.92 -13.76
CA SER A 98 -1.18 4.01 -12.87
C SER A 98 0.01 3.66 -11.97
N THR A 99 0.05 2.45 -11.46
CA THR A 99 1.16 1.98 -10.63
C THR A 99 2.43 1.77 -11.46
N LEU A 100 2.31 1.14 -12.62
CA LEU A 100 3.46 0.77 -13.46
C LEU A 100 4.15 1.97 -14.11
N GLN A 101 3.43 3.06 -14.34
CA GLN A 101 4.01 4.25 -14.99
C GLN A 101 4.89 5.09 -14.06
N MET A 102 4.86 4.84 -12.76
CA MET A 102 5.65 5.62 -11.80
C MET A 102 7.13 5.22 -11.83
N PRO A 103 8.06 6.19 -11.59
CA PRO A 103 9.50 5.92 -11.63
C PRO A 103 9.98 4.93 -10.58
N ALA A 104 9.47 5.01 -9.36
CA ALA A 104 9.74 4.03 -8.30
C ALA A 104 8.58 3.03 -8.23
N LYS A 105 8.90 1.75 -8.26
CA LYS A 105 7.89 0.69 -8.40
C LYS A 105 7.96 -0.31 -7.27
N PRO A 106 6.79 -0.72 -6.74
CA PRO A 106 6.69 -1.80 -5.77
C PRO A 106 6.73 -3.15 -6.48
N LEU A 107 6.69 -4.22 -5.70
CA LEU A 107 6.31 -5.54 -6.17
C LEU A 107 4.78 -5.59 -6.34
N PHE A 108 4.32 -6.42 -7.24
CA PHE A 108 2.90 -6.68 -7.46
C PHE A 108 2.49 -8.00 -6.84
#